data_34acc0676beccbff96dcf4e5918a6356
#
_entry.id   34acc0676beccbff96dcf4e5918a6356
#
_cell.length_a   1.000
_cell.length_b   1.000
_cell.length_c   1.000
_cell.angle_alpha   90.00
_cell.angle_beta   90.00
_cell.angle_gamma   90.00
#
_symmetry.space_group_name_H-M   'P 1'
#
loop_
_entity.id
_entity.type
_entity.pdbx_description
1 polymer ?
#
loop_
_entity_poly.entity_id
_entity_poly.type
_entity_poly.pdbx_seq_one_letter_code
_entity_poly.pdbx_strand_id
1 'polypeptide(L)'
;MKKIVFTIALGLMMIGANAQTDIVGKKYIYEFRDGTTIIGTFVKDEAGNIYISELDGKETYIPRVMVAQIHELTDDNFKNGEYWFPNLHDSRYFFSPSAFGLEQGEGYFGHSYWVMWQAQYGITDELSIGAGITLLGVPGTVNAKYSFSIKEDLNAALGWFWVGDLFGFSGGDMGSLINMPYAVI
;
A
#
# COMPACT_ATOMS: atom_id res chain seq x y z
N MET A 1 34.29 10.32 -8.97
CA MET A 1 32.94 10.61 -8.47
C MET A 1 31.87 10.74 -9.56
N LYS A 2 32.10 11.47 -10.67
CA LYS A 2 31.10 11.62 -11.77
C LYS A 2 30.69 10.30 -12.47
N LYS A 3 31.60 9.31 -12.58
CA LYS A 3 31.31 8.01 -13.21
C LYS A 3 30.42 7.09 -12.38
N ILE A 4 30.48 7.18 -11.04
CA ILE A 4 29.66 6.38 -10.13
C ILE A 4 28.21 6.87 -10.15
N VAL A 5 27.99 8.18 -10.21
CA VAL A 5 26.64 8.76 -10.28
C VAL A 5 25.93 8.37 -11.57
N PHE A 6 26.65 8.30 -12.69
CA PHE A 6 26.07 7.88 -13.97
C PHE A 6 25.69 6.39 -13.99
N THR A 7 26.46 5.54 -13.33
CA THR A 7 26.17 4.09 -13.24
C THR A 7 24.95 3.83 -12.36
N ILE A 8 24.76 4.59 -11.28
CA ILE A 8 23.57 4.49 -10.40
C ILE A 8 22.32 4.99 -11.14
N ALA A 9 22.42 6.08 -11.90
CA ALA A 9 21.29 6.58 -12.70
C ALA A 9 20.87 5.61 -13.82
N LEU A 10 21.82 4.91 -14.44
CA LEU A 10 21.53 3.90 -15.46
C LEU A 10 20.94 2.62 -14.86
N GLY A 11 21.33 2.25 -13.64
CA GLY A 11 20.78 1.11 -12.89
C GLY A 11 19.32 1.33 -12.46
N LEU A 12 18.93 2.56 -12.14
CA LEU A 12 17.56 2.93 -11.78
C LEU A 12 16.60 2.96 -12.97
N MET A 13 17.10 3.11 -14.20
CA MET A 13 16.29 3.05 -15.43
C MET A 13 15.98 1.62 -15.89
N MET A 14 16.60 0.61 -15.30
CA MET A 14 16.35 -0.82 -15.59
C MET A 14 15.32 -1.46 -14.68
N ILE A 15 14.58 -0.70 -13.87
CA ILE A 15 13.42 -1.23 -13.12
C ILE A 15 12.30 -1.45 -14.13
N GLY A 16 12.24 -2.68 -14.54
CA GLY A 16 11.62 -3.25 -15.70
C GLY A 16 10.17 -2.87 -15.93
N ALA A 17 9.86 -2.58 -17.16
CA ALA A 17 8.54 -2.84 -17.70
C ALA A 17 8.31 -4.37 -17.67
N ASN A 18 7.77 -4.90 -16.57
CA ASN A 18 7.16 -6.21 -16.60
C ASN A 18 5.94 -6.08 -17.51
N ALA A 19 6.08 -6.55 -18.74
CA ALA A 19 4.93 -6.75 -19.62
C ALA A 19 4.09 -7.85 -18.95
N GLN A 20 3.10 -7.45 -18.17
CA GLN A 20 2.13 -8.37 -17.60
C GLN A 20 1.37 -9.00 -18.76
N THR A 21 1.56 -10.31 -18.95
CA THR A 21 0.84 -11.07 -19.96
C THR A 21 -0.44 -11.55 -19.33
N ASP A 22 -1.57 -11.03 -19.79
CA ASP A 22 -2.89 -11.45 -19.32
C ASP A 22 -3.12 -12.93 -19.61
N ILE A 23 -3.57 -13.68 -18.63
CA ILE A 23 -3.80 -15.12 -18.73
C ILE A 23 -5.28 -15.37 -19.02
N VAL A 24 -5.56 -16.11 -20.11
CA VAL A 24 -6.93 -16.47 -20.50
C VAL A 24 -7.66 -17.18 -19.37
N GLY A 25 -8.88 -16.74 -19.09
CA GLY A 25 -9.73 -17.29 -18.04
C GLY A 25 -9.54 -16.71 -16.65
N LYS A 26 -8.58 -15.83 -16.45
CA LYS A 26 -8.42 -15.09 -15.20
C LYS A 26 -9.23 -13.79 -15.22
N LYS A 27 -9.63 -13.35 -14.04
CA LYS A 27 -10.34 -12.07 -13.83
C LYS A 27 -9.35 -10.95 -13.62
N TYR A 28 -9.63 -9.81 -14.25
CA TYR A 28 -8.83 -8.59 -14.12
C TYR A 28 -9.73 -7.39 -13.92
N ILE A 29 -9.18 -6.37 -13.25
CA ILE A 29 -9.70 -5.01 -13.28
C ILE A 29 -8.87 -4.21 -14.26
N TYR A 30 -9.52 -3.59 -15.22
CA TYR A 30 -8.93 -2.72 -16.23
C TYR A 30 -9.23 -1.28 -15.84
N GLU A 31 -8.20 -0.54 -15.50
CA GLU A 31 -8.29 0.88 -15.20
C GLU A 31 -7.99 1.69 -16.45
N PHE A 32 -8.91 2.57 -16.82
CA PHE A 32 -8.76 3.47 -17.96
C PHE A 32 -8.04 4.76 -17.57
N ARG A 33 -7.52 5.47 -18.57
CA ARG A 33 -6.81 6.75 -18.38
C ARG A 33 -7.71 7.88 -17.84
N ASP A 34 -9.01 7.75 -17.94
CA ASP A 34 -10.00 8.68 -17.39
C ASP A 34 -10.39 8.35 -15.94
N GLY A 35 -9.80 7.29 -15.36
CA GLY A 35 -10.08 6.83 -14.01
C GLY A 35 -11.29 5.90 -13.89
N THR A 36 -11.97 5.57 -14.99
CA THR A 36 -13.02 4.55 -14.96
C THR A 36 -12.43 3.16 -14.93
N THR A 37 -13.17 2.18 -14.42
CA THR A 37 -12.74 0.80 -14.30
C THR A 37 -13.78 -0.17 -14.85
N ILE A 38 -13.31 -1.27 -15.47
CA ILE A 38 -14.15 -2.41 -15.87
C ILE A 38 -13.52 -3.68 -15.30
N ILE A 39 -14.36 -4.58 -14.80
CA ILE A 39 -13.96 -5.90 -14.31
C ILE A 39 -14.46 -6.95 -15.29
N GLY A 40 -13.58 -7.85 -15.69
CA GLY A 40 -13.95 -8.93 -16.57
C GLY A 40 -12.92 -10.06 -16.61
N THR A 41 -13.35 -11.20 -17.10
CA THR A 41 -12.48 -12.34 -17.36
C THR A 41 -11.81 -12.15 -18.71
N PHE A 42 -10.48 -12.22 -18.76
CA PHE A 42 -9.73 -12.08 -20.00
C PHE A 42 -10.01 -13.26 -20.96
N VAL A 43 -10.38 -12.93 -22.17
CA VAL A 43 -10.67 -13.92 -23.23
C VAL A 43 -9.53 -13.99 -24.24
N LYS A 44 -9.16 -12.85 -24.83
CA LYS A 44 -8.06 -12.73 -25.79
C LYS A 44 -7.61 -11.29 -25.98
N ASP A 45 -6.40 -11.12 -26.51
CA ASP A 45 -5.89 -9.86 -27.05
C ASP A 45 -5.70 -10.04 -28.56
N GLU A 46 -6.35 -9.23 -29.34
CA GLU A 46 -6.31 -9.32 -30.82
C GLU A 46 -6.40 -7.93 -31.42
N ALA A 47 -5.52 -7.64 -32.36
CA ALA A 47 -5.48 -6.39 -33.12
C ALA A 47 -5.48 -5.12 -32.25
N GLY A 48 -4.83 -5.14 -31.08
CA GLY A 48 -4.76 -4.01 -30.15
C GLY A 48 -6.03 -3.79 -29.31
N ASN A 49 -6.91 -4.78 -29.27
CA ASN A 49 -8.10 -4.80 -28.42
C ASN A 49 -8.06 -5.99 -27.47
N ILE A 50 -8.36 -5.72 -26.20
CA ILE A 50 -8.53 -6.71 -25.16
C ILE A 50 -10.00 -7.12 -25.15
N TYR A 51 -10.28 -8.40 -25.31
CA TYR A 51 -11.63 -8.98 -25.23
C TYR A 51 -11.82 -9.58 -23.84
N ILE A 52 -12.90 -9.18 -23.19
CA ILE A 52 -13.25 -9.62 -21.85
C ILE A 52 -14.69 -10.13 -21.81
N SER A 53 -14.98 -11.06 -20.90
CA SER A 53 -16.33 -11.39 -20.48
C SER A 53 -16.60 -10.67 -19.15
N GLU A 54 -17.55 -9.75 -19.13
CA GLU A 54 -17.96 -9.01 -17.93
C GLU A 54 -18.61 -9.96 -16.89
N LEU A 55 -18.82 -9.49 -15.67
CA LEU A 55 -19.40 -10.31 -14.60
C LEU A 55 -20.82 -10.79 -14.88
N ASP A 56 -21.56 -10.08 -15.72
CA ASP A 56 -22.89 -10.45 -16.22
C ASP A 56 -22.86 -11.43 -17.40
N GLY A 57 -21.67 -11.84 -17.85
CA GLY A 57 -21.46 -12.75 -18.97
C GLY A 57 -21.48 -12.08 -20.35
N LYS A 58 -21.58 -10.78 -20.41
CA LYS A 58 -21.51 -10.02 -21.66
C LYS A 58 -20.08 -9.94 -22.15
N GLU A 59 -19.86 -10.21 -23.44
CA GLU A 59 -18.56 -9.98 -24.07
C GLU A 59 -18.43 -8.52 -24.50
N THR A 60 -17.31 -7.92 -24.10
CA THR A 60 -16.96 -6.53 -24.41
C THR A 60 -15.50 -6.47 -24.87
N TYR A 61 -15.17 -5.52 -25.73
CA TYR A 61 -13.80 -5.25 -26.11
C TYR A 61 -13.34 -3.89 -25.61
N ILE A 62 -12.07 -3.83 -25.21
CA ILE A 62 -11.42 -2.64 -24.67
C ILE A 62 -10.22 -2.31 -25.57
N PRO A 63 -10.16 -1.13 -26.22
CA PRO A 63 -8.97 -0.71 -26.93
C PRO A 63 -7.79 -0.60 -25.95
N ARG A 64 -6.69 -1.33 -26.19
CA ARG A 64 -5.54 -1.39 -25.28
C ARG A 64 -4.94 0.00 -25.02
N VAL A 65 -5.04 0.90 -25.97
CA VAL A 65 -4.55 2.28 -25.84
C VAL A 65 -5.29 3.09 -24.74
N MET A 66 -6.52 2.70 -24.37
CA MET A 66 -7.31 3.36 -23.33
C MET A 66 -6.97 2.85 -21.93
N VAL A 67 -6.35 1.67 -21.82
CA VAL A 67 -6.02 1.07 -20.54
C VAL A 67 -4.77 1.72 -19.96
N ALA A 68 -4.88 2.18 -18.72
CA ALA A 68 -3.76 2.72 -17.94
C ALA A 68 -3.07 1.63 -17.12
N GLN A 69 -3.87 0.78 -16.43
CA GLN A 69 -3.37 -0.30 -15.59
C GLN A 69 -4.28 -1.54 -15.68
N ILE A 70 -3.69 -2.71 -15.45
CA ILE A 70 -4.39 -3.99 -15.40
C ILE A 70 -3.93 -4.69 -14.12
N HIS A 71 -4.89 -5.07 -13.27
CA HIS A 71 -4.61 -5.80 -12.05
C HIS A 71 -5.35 -7.13 -12.06
N GLU A 72 -4.63 -8.22 -11.77
CA GLU A 72 -5.24 -9.54 -11.62
C GLU A 72 -6.09 -9.58 -10.36
N LEU A 73 -7.29 -10.15 -10.47
CA LEU A 73 -8.22 -10.35 -9.38
C LEU A 73 -8.22 -11.81 -8.95
N THR A 74 -8.14 -12.04 -7.66
CA THR A 74 -8.32 -13.34 -7.03
C THR A 74 -9.73 -13.47 -6.45
N ASP A 75 -10.13 -14.66 -6.07
CA ASP A 75 -11.44 -14.88 -5.47
C ASP A 75 -11.61 -14.15 -4.14
N ASP A 76 -10.50 -13.83 -3.43
CA ASP A 76 -10.50 -13.05 -2.20
C ASP A 76 -10.96 -11.60 -2.40
N ASN A 77 -10.90 -11.09 -3.62
CA ASN A 77 -11.40 -9.76 -3.99
C ASN A 77 -12.93 -9.72 -4.16
N PHE A 78 -13.61 -10.87 -4.00
CA PHE A 78 -15.07 -10.94 -4.15
C PHE A 78 -15.72 -11.38 -2.84
N LYS A 79 -16.74 -10.62 -2.40
CA LYS A 79 -17.62 -10.99 -1.28
C LYS A 79 -19.06 -11.02 -1.76
N ASN A 80 -19.72 -12.16 -1.59
CA ASN A 80 -21.11 -12.38 -2.06
C ASN A 80 -21.32 -12.09 -3.56
N GLY A 81 -20.29 -12.31 -4.40
CA GLY A 81 -20.35 -12.04 -5.84
C GLY A 81 -20.09 -10.59 -6.25
N GLU A 82 -19.89 -9.68 -5.30
CA GLU A 82 -19.54 -8.29 -5.54
C GLU A 82 -18.03 -8.08 -5.35
N TYR A 83 -17.44 -7.24 -6.20
CA TYR A 83 -16.04 -6.88 -6.08
C TYR A 83 -15.83 -5.94 -4.89
N TRP A 84 -14.91 -6.33 -4.00
CA TRP A 84 -14.46 -5.50 -2.88
C TRP A 84 -13.09 -4.93 -3.19
N PHE A 85 -13.00 -3.62 -3.26
CA PHE A 85 -11.72 -2.94 -3.42
C PHE A 85 -10.81 -3.28 -2.25
N PRO A 86 -9.55 -3.71 -2.51
CA PRO A 86 -8.60 -3.91 -1.44
C PRO A 86 -8.40 -2.60 -0.68
N ASN A 87 -8.40 -2.68 0.63
CA ASN A 87 -8.11 -1.52 1.46
C ASN A 87 -6.59 -1.29 1.46
N LEU A 88 -6.11 -0.35 0.66
CA LEU A 88 -4.69 0.00 0.57
C LEU A 88 -4.10 0.55 1.88
N HIS A 89 -4.93 0.79 2.89
CA HIS A 89 -4.54 1.34 4.18
C HIS A 89 -5.13 0.55 5.34
N ASP A 90 -5.19 -0.76 5.21
CA ASP A 90 -5.74 -1.66 6.23
C ASP A 90 -4.90 -1.67 7.52
N SER A 91 -3.59 -1.40 7.43
CA SER A 91 -2.68 -1.32 8.58
C SER A 91 -2.99 -0.17 9.55
N ARG A 92 -3.90 0.75 9.20
CA ARG A 92 -4.29 1.89 10.03
C ARG A 92 -5.70 2.36 9.74
N TYR A 93 -6.37 2.88 10.77
CA TYR A 93 -7.51 3.78 10.64
C TYR A 93 -7.00 5.23 10.47
N PHE A 94 -7.91 6.19 10.35
CA PHE A 94 -7.56 7.59 10.07
C PHE A 94 -6.47 8.17 11.01
N PHE A 95 -6.56 7.92 12.32
CA PHE A 95 -5.58 8.36 13.33
C PHE A 95 -5.12 7.26 14.27
N SER A 96 -5.60 6.05 14.15
CA SER A 96 -5.24 4.96 15.05
C SER A 96 -4.73 3.75 14.29
N PRO A 97 -3.86 2.93 14.90
CA PRO A 97 -3.44 1.68 14.34
C PRO A 97 -4.62 0.71 14.23
N SER A 98 -4.63 -0.11 13.19
CA SER A 98 -5.51 -1.27 13.07
C SER A 98 -4.79 -2.54 13.56
N ALA A 99 -5.50 -3.67 13.59
CA ALA A 99 -4.92 -4.98 13.89
C ALA A 99 -4.07 -5.55 12.74
N PHE A 100 -4.19 -5.02 11.52
CA PHE A 100 -3.44 -5.49 10.35
C PHE A 100 -2.01 -4.94 10.31
N GLY A 101 -1.05 -5.79 9.92
CA GLY A 101 0.36 -5.42 9.69
C GLY A 101 0.57 -4.85 8.29
N LEU A 102 1.78 -4.36 8.05
CA LEU A 102 2.34 -4.20 6.72
C LEU A 102 3.08 -5.49 6.37
N GLU A 103 3.01 -5.92 5.12
CA GLU A 103 3.80 -7.05 4.64
C GLU A 103 5.31 -6.72 4.67
N GLN A 104 6.15 -7.75 4.69
CA GLN A 104 7.60 -7.56 4.65
C GLN A 104 8.01 -6.79 3.39
N GLY A 105 8.70 -5.67 3.59
CA GLY A 105 9.17 -4.80 2.50
C GLY A 105 8.13 -3.77 2.05
N GLU A 106 6.89 -3.87 2.51
CA GLU A 106 5.87 -2.86 2.27
C GLU A 106 6.14 -1.61 3.12
N GLY A 107 5.83 -0.46 2.56
CA GLY A 107 5.96 0.79 3.31
C GLY A 107 5.17 1.91 2.68
N TYR A 108 4.82 2.88 3.49
CA TYR A 108 4.19 4.09 3.01
C TYR A 108 4.80 5.34 3.65
N PHE A 109 4.69 6.43 2.91
CA PHE A 109 4.98 7.77 3.37
C PHE A 109 3.72 8.61 3.21
N GLY A 110 3.40 9.39 4.22
CA GLY A 110 2.23 10.24 4.19
C GLY A 110 2.42 11.51 4.98
N HIS A 111 1.52 12.46 4.77
CA HIS A 111 1.47 13.68 5.55
C HIS A 111 0.03 14.00 5.97
N SER A 112 -0.12 14.56 7.16
CA SER A 112 -1.39 15.05 7.68
C SER A 112 -1.36 16.56 7.73
N TYR A 113 -2.25 17.21 6.95
CA TYR A 113 -2.43 18.68 6.90
C TYR A 113 -1.15 19.49 6.63
N TRP A 114 -0.16 18.90 5.92
CA TRP A 114 1.16 19.50 5.68
C TRP A 114 1.98 19.77 6.96
N VAL A 115 1.46 19.43 8.13
CA VAL A 115 2.07 19.71 9.42
C VAL A 115 2.87 18.53 9.95
N MET A 116 2.39 17.31 9.73
CA MET A 116 3.02 16.10 10.22
C MET A 116 3.29 15.12 9.08
N TRP A 117 4.54 14.78 8.90
CA TRP A 117 5.00 13.74 7.98
C TRP A 117 5.27 12.45 8.75
N GLN A 118 4.92 11.32 8.16
CA GLN A 118 5.12 10.01 8.76
C GLN A 118 5.51 8.97 7.70
N ALA A 119 6.35 8.05 8.11
CA ALA A 119 6.70 6.87 7.33
C ALA A 119 6.48 5.61 8.18
N GLN A 120 6.04 4.53 7.55
CA GLN A 120 5.88 3.21 8.15
C GLN A 120 6.53 2.18 7.23
N TYR A 121 7.07 1.12 7.82
CA TYR A 121 7.73 0.04 7.07
C TYR A 121 7.53 -1.30 7.76
N GLY A 122 7.16 -2.33 6.98
CA GLY A 122 7.08 -3.73 7.40
C GLY A 122 8.47 -4.38 7.39
N ILE A 123 8.97 -4.71 8.57
CA ILE A 123 10.25 -5.44 8.73
C ILE A 123 10.02 -6.93 8.45
N THR A 124 8.93 -7.46 8.96
CA THR A 124 8.39 -8.80 8.66
C THR A 124 6.89 -8.64 8.44
N ASP A 125 6.21 -9.71 8.03
CA ASP A 125 4.75 -9.70 7.85
C ASP A 125 3.99 -9.40 9.15
N GLU A 126 4.62 -9.61 10.31
CA GLU A 126 4.02 -9.32 11.61
C GLU A 126 4.53 -8.01 12.24
N LEU A 127 5.80 -7.63 11.98
CA LEU A 127 6.43 -6.49 12.65
C LEU A 127 6.59 -5.30 11.72
N SER A 128 5.95 -4.20 12.07
CA SER A 128 6.10 -2.91 11.41
C SER A 128 6.62 -1.84 12.38
N ILE A 129 7.42 -0.93 11.86
CA ILE A 129 7.94 0.24 12.58
C ILE A 129 7.60 1.51 11.84
N GLY A 130 7.55 2.61 12.54
CA GLY A 130 7.32 3.91 11.93
C GLY A 130 7.89 5.06 12.70
N ALA A 131 8.08 6.15 11.98
CA ALA A 131 8.50 7.42 12.54
C ALA A 131 7.76 8.57 11.87
N GLY A 132 7.61 9.65 12.58
CA GLY A 132 7.02 10.87 12.04
C GLY A 132 7.62 12.11 12.67
N ILE A 133 7.46 13.23 11.98
CA ILE A 133 7.95 14.52 12.44
C ILE A 133 7.02 15.64 11.99
N THR A 134 6.86 16.65 12.83
CA THR A 134 6.15 17.87 12.44
C THR A 134 7.05 18.80 11.63
N LEU A 135 6.44 19.75 10.94
CA LEU A 135 7.15 20.78 10.18
C LEU A 135 8.16 21.56 11.01
N LEU A 136 7.88 21.74 12.30
CA LEU A 136 8.76 22.44 13.24
C LEU A 136 9.85 21.54 13.85
N GLY A 137 9.87 20.24 13.49
CA GLY A 137 10.80 19.29 14.05
C GLY A 137 10.38 18.69 15.41
N VAL A 138 9.42 19.33 16.09
CA VAL A 138 8.87 18.91 17.38
C VAL A 138 7.35 19.08 17.36
N PRO A 139 6.58 18.11 17.88
CA PRO A 139 7.00 16.78 18.31
C PRO A 139 7.38 15.85 17.15
N GLY A 140 8.28 14.93 17.41
CA GLY A 140 8.52 13.73 16.61
C GLY A 140 7.77 12.54 17.18
N THR A 141 7.56 11.50 16.38
CA THR A 141 6.90 10.26 16.77
C THR A 141 7.70 9.04 16.35
N VAL A 142 7.65 8.00 17.16
CA VAL A 142 8.17 6.67 16.83
C VAL A 142 7.13 5.65 17.24
N ASN A 143 6.94 4.62 16.44
CA ASN A 143 6.05 3.53 16.79
C ASN A 143 6.61 2.18 16.32
N ALA A 144 6.18 1.14 17.00
CA ALA A 144 6.37 -0.25 16.61
C ALA A 144 5.06 -0.99 16.84
N LYS A 145 4.71 -1.89 15.92
CA LYS A 145 3.50 -2.70 15.99
C LYS A 145 3.82 -4.13 15.59
N TYR A 146 3.36 -5.07 16.40
CA TYR A 146 3.39 -6.50 16.14
C TYR A 146 1.96 -6.99 15.93
N SER A 147 1.65 -7.41 14.69
CA SER A 147 0.33 -7.86 14.26
C SER A 147 0.34 -9.38 14.09
N PHE A 148 -0.73 -10.06 14.47
CA PHE A 148 -0.85 -11.51 14.33
C PHE A 148 -2.32 -11.93 14.19
N SER A 149 -2.54 -13.00 13.44
CA SER A 149 -3.86 -13.60 13.29
C SER A 149 -4.15 -14.55 14.45
N ILE A 150 -5.30 -14.36 15.09
CA ILE A 150 -5.82 -15.28 16.12
C ILE A 150 -6.63 -16.38 15.46
N LYS A 151 -7.41 -16.02 14.43
CA LYS A 151 -8.22 -16.91 13.58
C LYS A 151 -8.29 -16.31 12.19
N GLU A 152 -8.85 -17.07 11.23
CA GLU A 152 -9.02 -16.69 9.83
C GLU A 152 -9.61 -15.29 9.64
N ASP A 153 -10.59 -14.89 10.47
CA ASP A 153 -11.26 -13.57 10.40
C ASP A 153 -10.98 -12.67 11.61
N LEU A 154 -9.99 -13.00 12.44
CA LEU A 154 -9.72 -12.26 13.68
C LEU A 154 -8.23 -11.98 13.82
N ASN A 155 -7.88 -10.71 13.68
CA ASN A 155 -6.51 -10.22 13.86
C ASN A 155 -6.37 -9.42 15.16
N ALA A 156 -5.19 -9.43 15.72
CA ALA A 156 -4.82 -8.60 16.85
C ALA A 156 -3.44 -7.98 16.65
N ALA A 157 -3.21 -6.85 17.29
CA ALA A 157 -1.90 -6.23 17.31
C ALA A 157 -1.58 -5.68 18.70
N LEU A 158 -0.29 -5.78 19.03
CA LEU A 158 0.33 -5.11 20.16
C LEU A 158 1.30 -4.06 19.63
N GLY A 159 1.29 -2.89 20.23
CA GLY A 159 2.18 -1.85 19.75
C GLY A 159 2.60 -0.89 20.85
N TRP A 160 3.54 -0.05 20.46
CA TRP A 160 4.07 1.01 21.28
C TRP A 160 4.17 2.28 20.46
N PHE A 161 3.73 3.39 21.04
CA PHE A 161 3.73 4.70 20.42
C PHE A 161 4.40 5.70 21.35
N TRP A 162 5.40 6.40 20.83
CA TRP A 162 6.13 7.42 21.51
C TRP A 162 6.01 8.75 20.76
N VAL A 163 5.83 9.83 21.52
CA VAL A 163 5.81 11.20 21.02
C VAL A 163 6.71 12.03 21.89
N GLY A 164 7.59 12.83 21.30
CA GLY A 164 8.48 13.68 22.05
C GLY A 164 9.41 14.50 21.17
N ASP A 165 10.45 15.02 21.76
CA ASP A 165 11.52 15.73 21.07
C ASP A 165 12.58 14.73 20.60
N LEU A 166 12.42 14.24 19.39
CA LEU A 166 13.27 13.19 18.80
C LEU A 166 14.72 13.66 18.56
N PHE A 167 14.93 14.95 18.35
CA PHE A 167 16.22 15.51 17.97
C PHE A 167 16.78 16.52 18.99
N GLY A 168 16.11 16.74 20.12
CA GLY A 168 16.54 17.70 21.13
C GLY A 168 16.41 19.17 20.69
N PHE A 169 15.52 19.47 19.74
CA PHE A 169 15.33 20.83 19.23
C PHE A 169 14.81 21.81 20.28
N SER A 170 14.16 21.33 21.33
CA SER A 170 13.68 22.16 22.45
C SER A 170 14.78 22.54 23.48
N GLY A 171 16.03 22.12 23.23
CA GLY A 171 17.17 22.49 24.07
C GLY A 171 17.30 21.67 25.36
N GLY A 172 16.61 20.56 25.49
CA GLY A 172 16.66 19.62 26.59
C GLY A 172 17.01 18.20 26.16
N ASP A 173 17.07 17.30 27.14
CA ASP A 173 17.15 15.86 26.86
C ASP A 173 15.90 15.40 26.07
N MET A 174 16.02 14.28 25.33
CA MET A 174 14.89 13.68 24.60
C MET A 174 13.68 13.52 25.52
N GLY A 175 12.85 14.57 25.59
CA GLY A 175 11.67 14.59 26.43
C GLY A 175 10.53 13.79 25.80
N SER A 176 9.99 12.83 26.51
CA SER A 176 8.79 12.09 26.13
C SER A 176 7.56 12.87 26.57
N LEU A 177 6.71 13.26 25.63
CA LEU A 177 5.37 13.82 25.89
C LEU A 177 4.35 12.69 26.08
N ILE A 178 4.43 11.64 25.26
CA ILE A 178 3.57 10.48 25.33
C ILE A 178 4.42 9.23 25.15
N ASN A 179 4.16 8.24 25.99
CA ASN A 179 4.76 6.92 25.93
C ASN A 179 3.66 5.90 26.21
N MET A 180 3.09 5.32 25.16
CA MET A 180 1.85 4.56 25.24
C MET A 180 1.97 3.19 24.57
N PRO A 181 1.99 2.11 25.35
CA PRO A 181 1.69 0.79 24.82
C PRO A 181 0.20 0.71 24.49
N TYR A 182 -0.16 -0.05 23.45
CA TYR A 182 -1.55 -0.28 23.05
C TYR A 182 -1.77 -1.69 22.54
N ALA A 183 -3.01 -2.13 22.57
CA ALA A 183 -3.48 -3.36 21.94
C ALA A 183 -4.73 -3.07 21.10
N VAL A 184 -4.88 -3.78 19.98
CA VAL A 184 -6.01 -3.66 19.04
C VAL A 184 -6.46 -5.06 18.66
N ILE A 185 -7.75 -5.24 18.51
CA ILE A 185 -8.41 -6.46 18.01
C ILE A 185 -9.38 -6.06 16.92
#